data_d9f5ddfe93cf7f5717b12f1d8234a837
#
_entry.id   d9f5ddfe93cf7f5717b12f1d8234a837
#
_cell.length_a   1.000
_cell.length_b   1.000
_cell.length_c   1.000
_cell.angle_alpha   90.00
_cell.angle_beta   90.00
_cell.angle_gamma   90.00
#
_symmetry.space_group_name_H-M   'P 1'
#
loop_
_entity.id
_entity.type
_entity.pdbx_description
1 polymer ?
#
loop_
_entity_poly.entity_id
_entity_poly.type
_entity_poly.pdbx_seq_one_letter_code
_entity_poly.pdbx_strand_id
1 'polypeptide(L)'
;MSDSEAWTSGLINEQLRKRFENHDTAKVTNLANQACIAANMPPKTNIVFEGKAGDNFGGLNQGSKIVLNGDAGRFVGNGMKNGEIIINGNCDDGTGHSMSGGKIIVQGSVDGDAGASMHGGDLIVSGSVRGDLATCMNQGNIIICGDVLGDIGKMMDNGKIFIAGDFDENENIDTKNISPSDWKKLKAELKDNGIDSRDLNFKSISSKNLSKKQKNYKPDYNSLTDDIILIPASLTRRPRTPGLDDLNLSLTVGNKKEEPLNLTIPLLWQGNNAPSYFIWKINEKINDEIKNANVAIIDLTATTINRRLDMKRPTDLAVVVDLLNQSSANKLPILVRIYAGDVDNDLGVIAKSGADGVILVSDKIPIEAALISSRNHNNQMVIFAETNHLDCNDSTKLLALGASGIFLQNKCGGNELKEFGANLSKAVGSLGVGNTSDLNSEHLRTTSQKVASMTGIAIAGYDSVLPMWRH
;
A
#
# COMPACT_ATOMS: atom_id res chain seq x y z
N MET A 1 -6.92 -36.70 -5.76
CA MET A 1 -6.30 -36.43 -4.45
C MET A 1 -7.33 -36.82 -3.41
N SER A 2 -7.15 -37.95 -2.76
CA SER A 2 -8.19 -38.58 -1.97
C SER A 2 -8.06 -38.38 -0.46
N ASP A 3 -6.94 -37.89 0.04
CA ASP A 3 -6.71 -37.77 1.49
C ASP A 3 -5.77 -36.60 1.77
N SER A 4 -6.34 -35.41 2.03
CA SER A 4 -5.57 -34.18 2.29
C SER A 4 -5.35 -33.90 3.79
N GLU A 5 -5.94 -34.68 4.67
CA GLU A 5 -5.90 -34.46 6.12
C GLU A 5 -4.48 -34.49 6.71
N ALA A 6 -3.59 -35.28 6.11
CA ALA A 6 -2.18 -35.34 6.48
C ALA A 6 -1.27 -34.40 5.64
N TRP A 7 -1.83 -33.63 4.70
CA TRP A 7 -1.06 -32.84 3.78
C TRP A 7 -0.92 -31.40 4.28
N THR A 8 0.26 -30.85 4.16
CA THR A 8 0.49 -29.42 4.41
C THR A 8 -0.09 -28.55 3.29
N SER A 9 -0.41 -27.32 3.58
CA SER A 9 -0.88 -26.35 2.59
C SER A 9 0.08 -26.22 1.39
N GLY A 10 1.37 -26.22 1.65
CA GLY A 10 2.41 -26.14 0.62
C GLY A 10 2.35 -27.32 -0.33
N LEU A 11 2.23 -28.53 0.20
CA LEU A 11 2.15 -29.75 -0.60
C LEU A 11 0.88 -29.80 -1.46
N ILE A 12 -0.27 -29.42 -0.90
CA ILE A 12 -1.54 -29.36 -1.64
C ILE A 12 -1.41 -28.37 -2.81
N ASN A 13 -0.91 -27.17 -2.56
CA ASN A 13 -0.75 -26.14 -3.59
C ASN A 13 0.28 -26.55 -4.66
N GLU A 14 1.38 -27.21 -4.30
CA GLU A 14 2.36 -27.73 -5.23
C GLU A 14 1.75 -28.81 -6.15
N GLN A 15 1.02 -29.76 -5.58
CA GLN A 15 0.36 -30.79 -6.36
C GLN A 15 -0.71 -30.24 -7.30
N LEU A 16 -1.45 -29.21 -6.87
CA LEU A 16 -2.40 -28.51 -7.73
C LEU A 16 -1.69 -27.85 -8.91
N ARG A 17 -0.56 -27.14 -8.68
CA ARG A 17 0.20 -26.51 -9.76
C ARG A 17 0.75 -27.55 -10.75
N LYS A 18 1.35 -28.64 -10.27
CA LYS A 18 1.80 -29.74 -11.13
C LYS A 18 0.67 -30.32 -11.97
N ARG A 19 -0.53 -30.48 -11.38
CA ARG A 19 -1.69 -30.95 -12.13
C ARG A 19 -2.07 -29.98 -13.23
N PHE A 20 -2.02 -28.67 -12.98
CA PHE A 20 -2.41 -27.63 -13.93
C PHE A 20 -1.40 -27.40 -15.07
N GLU A 21 -0.26 -28.06 -15.09
CA GLU A 21 0.61 -28.12 -16.26
C GLU A 21 -0.06 -28.87 -17.43
N ASN A 22 -0.97 -29.82 -17.16
CA ASN A 22 -1.57 -30.68 -18.17
C ASN A 22 -3.10 -30.74 -18.10
N HIS A 23 -3.72 -30.16 -17.09
CA HIS A 23 -5.16 -30.21 -16.85
C HIS A 23 -5.64 -28.83 -16.38
N ASP A 24 -6.92 -28.50 -16.59
CA ASP A 24 -7.57 -27.28 -16.13
C ASP A 24 -8.51 -27.50 -14.94
N THR A 25 -8.65 -28.74 -14.46
CA THR A 25 -9.56 -29.10 -13.38
C THR A 25 -8.89 -29.91 -12.29
N ALA A 26 -9.29 -29.70 -11.03
CA ALA A 26 -8.88 -30.50 -9.89
C ALA A 26 -10.01 -30.64 -8.86
N LYS A 27 -9.98 -31.75 -8.13
CA LYS A 27 -10.81 -31.96 -6.94
C LYS A 27 -9.91 -32.39 -5.78
N VAL A 28 -10.09 -31.75 -4.62
CA VAL A 28 -9.39 -32.04 -3.37
C VAL A 28 -10.42 -32.34 -2.31
N THR A 29 -10.30 -33.46 -1.63
CA THR A 29 -11.23 -33.90 -0.57
C THR A 29 -10.52 -33.93 0.78
N ASN A 30 -11.31 -33.94 1.85
CA ASN A 30 -10.83 -34.02 3.24
C ASN A 30 -9.91 -32.85 3.64
N LEU A 31 -10.29 -31.61 3.27
CA LEU A 31 -9.63 -30.44 3.86
C LEU A 31 -9.91 -30.39 5.36
N ALA A 32 -8.85 -30.20 6.14
CA ALA A 32 -8.87 -30.19 7.60
C ALA A 32 -8.30 -28.86 8.14
N ASN A 33 -8.89 -27.75 7.73
CA ASN A 33 -8.55 -26.40 8.20
C ASN A 33 -7.13 -25.89 7.83
N GLN A 34 -6.54 -26.41 6.74
CA GLN A 34 -5.26 -25.89 6.26
C GLN A 34 -5.41 -24.48 5.70
N ALA A 35 -4.53 -23.57 6.13
CA ALA A 35 -4.51 -22.18 5.66
C ALA A 35 -3.85 -22.03 4.27
N CYS A 36 -4.11 -20.92 3.59
CA CYS A 36 -3.50 -20.55 2.30
C CYS A 36 -3.72 -21.58 1.17
N ILE A 37 -4.78 -22.38 1.24
CA ILE A 37 -5.12 -23.32 0.17
C ILE A 37 -5.62 -22.56 -1.05
N ALA A 38 -5.25 -23.01 -2.23
CA ALA A 38 -5.58 -22.43 -3.53
C ALA A 38 -5.13 -20.96 -3.68
N ALA A 39 -4.13 -20.52 -2.93
CA ALA A 39 -3.58 -19.18 -3.08
C ALA A 39 -2.79 -19.06 -4.40
N ASN A 40 -3.08 -17.97 -5.15
CA ASN A 40 -2.39 -17.66 -6.42
C ASN A 40 -2.29 -18.85 -7.40
N MET A 41 -3.42 -19.51 -7.66
CA MET A 41 -3.49 -20.58 -8.64
C MET A 41 -3.43 -20.04 -10.07
N PRO A 42 -2.95 -20.86 -11.05
CA PRO A 42 -2.91 -20.46 -12.45
C PRO A 42 -4.31 -20.06 -12.95
N PRO A 43 -4.43 -19.01 -13.75
CA PRO A 43 -5.72 -18.55 -14.28
C PRO A 43 -6.37 -19.62 -15.19
N LYS A 44 -7.69 -19.54 -15.34
CA LYS A 44 -8.50 -20.48 -16.14
C LYS A 44 -8.54 -21.91 -15.60
N THR A 45 -8.21 -22.12 -14.33
CA THR A 45 -8.35 -23.42 -13.67
C THR A 45 -9.64 -23.48 -12.87
N ASN A 46 -10.22 -24.69 -12.74
CA ASN A 46 -11.41 -24.95 -11.96
C ASN A 46 -11.07 -25.94 -10.85
N ILE A 47 -11.29 -25.55 -9.60
CA ILE A 47 -10.91 -26.35 -8.44
C ILE A 47 -12.12 -26.52 -7.53
N VAL A 48 -12.41 -27.76 -7.16
CA VAL A 48 -13.43 -28.08 -6.15
C VAL A 48 -12.76 -28.67 -4.92
N PHE A 49 -13.05 -28.07 -3.78
CA PHE A 49 -12.61 -28.54 -2.48
C PHE A 49 -13.78 -29.05 -1.65
N GLU A 50 -13.53 -30.09 -0.85
CA GLU A 50 -14.48 -30.63 0.12
C GLU A 50 -13.83 -30.70 1.50
N GLY A 51 -14.53 -30.21 2.53
CA GLY A 51 -14.08 -30.12 3.90
C GLY A 51 -13.98 -28.68 4.38
N LYS A 52 -13.23 -28.43 5.45
CA LYS A 52 -13.05 -27.09 6.02
C LYS A 52 -11.72 -26.51 5.57
N ALA A 53 -11.74 -25.29 5.01
CA ALA A 53 -10.53 -24.55 4.70
C ALA A 53 -10.16 -23.62 5.86
N GLY A 54 -8.87 -23.41 6.08
CA GLY A 54 -8.35 -22.42 7.02
C GLY A 54 -8.27 -21.02 6.41
N ASP A 55 -7.49 -20.15 7.04
CA ASP A 55 -7.33 -18.75 6.68
C ASP A 55 -6.73 -18.57 5.26
N ASN A 56 -7.07 -17.45 4.61
CA ASN A 56 -6.58 -17.05 3.28
C ASN A 56 -6.88 -18.06 2.15
N PHE A 57 -8.02 -18.73 2.22
CA PHE A 57 -8.46 -19.60 1.15
C PHE A 57 -8.70 -18.81 -0.14
N GLY A 58 -8.14 -19.29 -1.25
CA GLY A 58 -8.25 -18.64 -2.56
C GLY A 58 -7.61 -17.25 -2.63
N GLY A 59 -6.74 -16.89 -1.68
CA GLY A 59 -6.07 -15.59 -1.68
C GLY A 59 -5.30 -15.32 -2.96
N LEU A 60 -5.26 -14.05 -3.40
CA LEU A 60 -4.54 -13.60 -4.61
C LEU A 60 -5.03 -14.26 -5.91
N ASN A 61 -6.27 -14.71 -5.97
CA ASN A 61 -6.82 -15.34 -7.17
C ASN A 61 -6.75 -14.36 -8.36
N GLN A 62 -6.22 -14.85 -9.49
CA GLN A 62 -6.01 -14.08 -10.72
C GLN A 62 -6.87 -14.55 -11.90
N GLY A 63 -7.80 -15.47 -11.70
CA GLY A 63 -8.67 -15.95 -12.77
C GLY A 63 -9.06 -17.42 -12.69
N SER A 64 -8.84 -18.06 -11.53
CA SER A 64 -9.33 -19.42 -11.26
C SER A 64 -10.77 -19.37 -10.78
N LYS A 65 -11.53 -20.42 -11.09
CA LYS A 65 -12.79 -20.73 -10.42
C LYS A 65 -12.53 -21.72 -9.29
N ILE A 66 -12.83 -21.31 -8.05
CA ILE A 66 -12.55 -22.09 -6.84
C ILE A 66 -13.87 -22.31 -6.10
N VAL A 67 -14.23 -23.53 -5.84
CA VAL A 67 -15.44 -23.90 -5.10
C VAL A 67 -15.05 -24.66 -3.84
N LEU A 68 -15.54 -24.25 -2.69
CA LEU A 68 -15.40 -24.96 -1.43
C LEU A 68 -16.77 -25.46 -0.96
N ASN A 69 -16.92 -26.76 -0.82
CA ASN A 69 -18.06 -27.39 -0.17
C ASN A 69 -17.75 -27.56 1.33
N GLY A 70 -17.98 -26.50 2.09
CA GLY A 70 -17.71 -26.39 3.52
C GLY A 70 -17.40 -24.97 3.94
N ASP A 71 -17.00 -24.79 5.19
CA ASP A 71 -16.67 -23.50 5.79
C ASP A 71 -15.22 -23.10 5.49
N ALA A 72 -14.96 -21.79 5.48
CA ALA A 72 -13.63 -21.24 5.35
C ALA A 72 -13.28 -20.33 6.55
N GLY A 73 -11.99 -20.26 6.89
CA GLY A 73 -11.47 -19.37 7.90
C GLY A 73 -11.44 -17.89 7.46
N ARG A 74 -10.56 -17.12 8.05
CA ARG A 74 -10.43 -15.68 7.82
C ARG A 74 -9.80 -15.36 6.46
N PHE A 75 -10.09 -14.16 5.95
CA PHE A 75 -9.44 -13.57 4.76
C PHE A 75 -9.64 -14.40 3.48
N VAL A 76 -10.84 -14.95 3.27
CA VAL A 76 -11.19 -15.60 2.02
C VAL A 76 -11.07 -14.61 0.85
N GLY A 77 -10.34 -14.99 -0.20
CA GLY A 77 -10.16 -14.18 -1.39
C GLY A 77 -9.35 -12.90 -1.17
N ASN A 78 -8.55 -12.82 -0.10
CA ASN A 78 -7.71 -11.65 0.19
C ASN A 78 -6.85 -11.27 -1.02
N GLY A 79 -6.92 -10.00 -1.44
CA GLY A 79 -6.17 -9.47 -2.58
C GLY A 79 -6.54 -10.09 -3.95
N MET A 80 -7.73 -10.68 -4.08
CA MET A 80 -8.22 -11.25 -5.34
C MET A 80 -8.31 -10.19 -6.43
N LYS A 81 -7.86 -10.53 -7.65
CA LYS A 81 -7.87 -9.62 -8.82
C LYS A 81 -8.86 -10.05 -9.90
N ASN A 82 -9.13 -11.33 -10.03
CA ASN A 82 -10.02 -11.87 -11.04
C ASN A 82 -10.41 -13.31 -10.69
N GLY A 83 -11.36 -13.90 -11.42
CA GLY A 83 -11.85 -15.26 -11.20
C GLY A 83 -13.07 -15.29 -10.29
N GLU A 84 -13.37 -16.45 -9.74
CA GLU A 84 -14.55 -16.69 -8.91
C GLU A 84 -14.20 -17.59 -7.74
N ILE A 85 -14.67 -17.22 -6.54
CA ILE A 85 -14.59 -18.06 -5.34
C ILE A 85 -16.01 -18.28 -4.82
N ILE A 86 -16.41 -19.53 -4.66
CA ILE A 86 -17.72 -19.92 -4.13
C ILE A 86 -17.50 -20.74 -2.86
N ILE A 87 -18.06 -20.27 -1.77
CA ILE A 87 -18.05 -20.96 -0.47
C ILE A 87 -19.46 -21.45 -0.18
N ASN A 88 -19.67 -22.76 -0.23
CA ASN A 88 -20.94 -23.41 0.13
C ASN A 88 -20.99 -23.67 1.65
N GLY A 89 -20.75 -22.65 2.44
CA GLY A 89 -20.68 -22.63 3.88
C GLY A 89 -20.49 -21.22 4.40
N ASN A 90 -20.00 -21.08 5.62
CA ASN A 90 -19.71 -19.80 6.26
C ASN A 90 -18.26 -19.41 6.09
N CYS A 91 -17.98 -18.11 6.28
CA CYS A 91 -16.63 -17.58 6.36
C CYS A 91 -16.44 -16.87 7.70
N ASP A 92 -15.18 -16.82 8.14
CA ASP A 92 -14.77 -16.01 9.28
C ASP A 92 -14.43 -14.56 8.81
N ASP A 93 -13.77 -13.82 9.66
CA ASP A 93 -13.40 -12.42 9.51
C ASP A 93 -12.57 -12.08 8.24
N GLY A 94 -12.72 -10.88 7.70
CA GLY A 94 -11.91 -10.34 6.61
C GLY A 94 -12.24 -10.91 5.21
N THR A 95 -13.43 -11.46 5.00
CA THR A 95 -13.83 -12.00 3.69
C THR A 95 -13.84 -10.90 2.62
N GLY A 96 -13.15 -11.12 1.49
CA GLY A 96 -13.02 -10.16 0.39
C GLY A 96 -12.10 -8.97 0.70
N HIS A 97 -11.27 -9.06 1.75
CA HIS A 97 -10.33 -8.01 2.11
C HIS A 97 -9.41 -7.65 0.92
N SER A 98 -9.34 -6.36 0.60
CA SER A 98 -8.47 -5.82 -0.46
C SER A 98 -8.63 -6.43 -1.85
N MET A 99 -9.79 -7.02 -2.15
CA MET A 99 -10.03 -7.50 -3.51
C MET A 99 -10.16 -6.32 -4.48
N SER A 100 -9.59 -6.46 -5.67
CA SER A 100 -9.59 -5.45 -6.73
C SER A 100 -10.36 -5.87 -7.98
N GLY A 101 -10.88 -7.08 -8.00
CA GLY A 101 -11.69 -7.61 -9.09
C GLY A 101 -12.07 -9.06 -8.85
N GLY A 102 -12.84 -9.64 -9.76
CA GLY A 102 -13.40 -10.98 -9.61
C GLY A 102 -14.66 -11.03 -8.74
N LYS A 103 -15.05 -12.22 -8.33
CA LYS A 103 -16.29 -12.45 -7.60
C LYS A 103 -16.09 -13.43 -6.44
N ILE A 104 -16.59 -13.07 -5.27
CA ILE A 104 -16.67 -13.97 -4.10
C ILE A 104 -18.13 -14.16 -3.74
N ILE A 105 -18.57 -15.42 -3.59
CA ILE A 105 -19.91 -15.79 -3.22
C ILE A 105 -19.84 -16.67 -1.96
N VAL A 106 -20.48 -16.22 -0.89
CA VAL A 106 -20.65 -16.97 0.37
C VAL A 106 -22.09 -17.35 0.50
N GLN A 107 -22.40 -18.66 0.43
CA GLN A 107 -23.78 -19.16 0.56
C GLN A 107 -24.27 -19.14 2.01
N GLY A 108 -23.39 -19.06 2.99
CA GLY A 108 -23.68 -18.85 4.39
C GLY A 108 -23.50 -17.39 4.83
N SER A 109 -23.03 -17.21 6.05
CA SER A 109 -22.77 -15.93 6.72
C SER A 109 -21.28 -15.66 6.84
N VAL A 110 -20.91 -14.40 7.14
CA VAL A 110 -19.56 -13.99 7.51
C VAL A 110 -19.55 -13.60 8.98
N ASP A 111 -18.69 -14.25 9.76
CA ASP A 111 -18.60 -14.10 11.22
C ASP A 111 -17.64 -12.99 11.68
N GLY A 112 -17.36 -12.02 10.83
CA GLY A 112 -16.51 -10.87 11.08
C GLY A 112 -16.70 -9.82 10.02
N ASP A 113 -15.65 -9.05 9.74
CA ASP A 113 -15.65 -7.97 8.76
C ASP A 113 -15.73 -8.51 7.33
N ALA A 114 -16.35 -7.76 6.44
CA ALA A 114 -16.46 -8.11 5.04
C ALA A 114 -16.19 -6.92 4.10
N GLY A 115 -15.49 -7.18 3.01
CA GLY A 115 -15.22 -6.18 1.96
C GLY A 115 -14.34 -5.01 2.39
N ALA A 116 -13.56 -5.16 3.45
CA ALA A 116 -12.64 -4.12 3.89
C ALA A 116 -11.58 -3.84 2.81
N SER A 117 -11.30 -2.56 2.56
CA SER A 117 -10.33 -2.09 1.56
C SER A 117 -10.57 -2.63 0.14
N MET A 118 -11.79 -2.91 -0.24
CA MET A 118 -12.10 -3.30 -1.63
C MET A 118 -11.83 -2.17 -2.62
N HIS A 119 -11.16 -2.51 -3.71
CA HIS A 119 -10.87 -1.62 -4.84
C HIS A 119 -11.60 -2.03 -6.13
N GLY A 120 -12.46 -3.04 -6.08
CA GLY A 120 -13.25 -3.55 -7.20
C GLY A 120 -13.75 -4.95 -6.97
N GLY A 121 -14.51 -5.48 -7.95
CA GLY A 121 -15.09 -6.82 -7.87
C GLY A 121 -16.43 -6.86 -7.14
N ASP A 122 -16.98 -8.07 -6.99
CA ASP A 122 -18.28 -8.32 -6.39
C ASP A 122 -18.15 -9.29 -5.22
N LEU A 123 -18.64 -8.89 -4.06
CA LEU A 123 -18.79 -9.75 -2.87
C LEU A 123 -20.26 -9.99 -2.60
N ILE A 124 -20.71 -11.26 -2.62
CA ILE A 124 -22.08 -11.66 -2.40
C ILE A 124 -22.14 -12.57 -1.17
N VAL A 125 -22.95 -12.23 -0.19
CA VAL A 125 -23.20 -13.02 1.02
C VAL A 125 -24.68 -13.32 1.11
N SER A 126 -25.07 -14.61 1.06
CA SER A 126 -26.48 -15.03 1.15
C SER A 126 -27.03 -14.92 2.58
N GLY A 127 -26.18 -15.02 3.58
CA GLY A 127 -26.50 -14.83 4.99
C GLY A 127 -26.21 -13.41 5.49
N SER A 128 -25.88 -13.32 6.77
CA SER A 128 -25.59 -12.07 7.49
C SER A 128 -24.08 -11.82 7.64
N VAL A 129 -23.72 -10.56 7.90
CA VAL A 129 -22.36 -10.14 8.26
C VAL A 129 -22.39 -9.64 9.70
N ARG A 130 -21.54 -10.22 10.57
CA ARG A 130 -21.54 -9.88 12.00
C ARG A 130 -20.55 -8.80 12.39
N GLY A 131 -19.54 -8.53 11.57
CA GLY A 131 -18.57 -7.46 11.75
C GLY A 131 -18.86 -6.22 10.91
N ASP A 132 -17.86 -5.37 10.79
CA ASP A 132 -17.92 -4.15 9.97
C ASP A 132 -17.99 -4.48 8.48
N LEU A 133 -18.72 -3.65 7.72
CA LEU A 133 -18.89 -3.82 6.28
C LEU A 133 -18.26 -2.66 5.50
N ALA A 134 -17.47 -3.00 4.47
CA ALA A 134 -16.93 -2.03 3.51
C ALA A 134 -16.03 -0.93 4.13
N THR A 135 -15.32 -1.22 5.21
CA THR A 135 -14.35 -0.29 5.80
C THR A 135 -13.27 0.05 4.78
N CYS A 136 -12.99 1.34 4.55
CA CYS A 136 -12.02 1.83 3.55
C CYS A 136 -12.29 1.34 2.11
N MET A 137 -13.51 0.97 1.77
CA MET A 137 -13.87 0.54 0.43
C MET A 137 -13.76 1.71 -0.56
N ASN A 138 -13.10 1.47 -1.69
CA ASN A 138 -12.88 2.48 -2.73
C ASN A 138 -13.69 2.21 -4.01
N GLN A 139 -13.90 0.95 -4.37
CA GLN A 139 -14.70 0.54 -5.53
C GLN A 139 -15.26 -0.88 -5.36
N GLY A 140 -16.19 -1.27 -6.23
CA GLY A 140 -16.79 -2.60 -6.26
C GLY A 140 -18.23 -2.61 -5.78
N ASN A 141 -18.81 -3.82 -5.69
CA ASN A 141 -20.17 -4.01 -5.19
C ASN A 141 -20.17 -5.04 -4.06
N ILE A 142 -20.96 -4.77 -3.03
CA ILE A 142 -21.21 -5.72 -1.94
C ILE A 142 -22.72 -5.97 -1.88
N ILE A 143 -23.11 -7.24 -1.81
CA ILE A 143 -24.50 -7.66 -1.77
C ILE A 143 -24.68 -8.57 -0.57
N ILE A 144 -25.50 -8.17 0.39
CA ILE A 144 -25.82 -8.91 1.62
C ILE A 144 -27.30 -9.20 1.64
N CYS A 145 -27.67 -10.49 1.65
CA CYS A 145 -29.08 -10.89 1.68
C CYS A 145 -29.66 -10.96 3.11
N GLY A 146 -28.81 -11.09 4.14
CA GLY A 146 -29.18 -11.04 5.56
C GLY A 146 -28.84 -9.69 6.20
N ASP A 147 -28.68 -9.72 7.53
CA ASP A 147 -28.44 -8.55 8.37
C ASP A 147 -26.96 -8.16 8.41
N VAL A 148 -26.70 -6.91 8.76
CA VAL A 148 -25.34 -6.43 9.07
C VAL A 148 -25.34 -5.86 10.49
N LEU A 149 -24.53 -6.45 11.37
CA LEU A 149 -24.49 -6.11 12.80
C LEU A 149 -23.41 -5.13 13.19
N GLY A 150 -22.40 -4.94 12.33
CA GLY A 150 -21.31 -3.96 12.54
C GLY A 150 -21.56 -2.64 11.81
N ASP A 151 -20.59 -1.74 11.90
CA ASP A 151 -20.63 -0.44 11.22
C ASP A 151 -20.42 -0.58 9.71
N ILE A 152 -21.10 0.26 8.94
CA ILE A 152 -21.05 0.21 7.48
C ILE A 152 -20.31 1.44 6.94
N GLY A 153 -19.36 1.21 6.03
CA GLY A 153 -18.75 2.25 5.21
C GLY A 153 -17.82 3.20 5.96
N LYS A 154 -17.22 2.78 7.07
CA LYS A 154 -16.15 3.56 7.73
C LYS A 154 -15.06 3.91 6.74
N MET A 155 -14.78 5.20 6.55
CA MET A 155 -13.80 5.71 5.56
C MET A 155 -14.03 5.18 4.13
N MET A 156 -15.22 4.79 3.78
CA MET A 156 -15.59 4.39 2.43
C MET A 156 -15.57 5.60 1.50
N ASP A 157 -14.82 5.53 0.41
CA ASP A 157 -14.78 6.60 -0.59
C ASP A 157 -15.81 6.38 -1.71
N ASN A 158 -15.94 5.18 -2.23
CA ASN A 158 -16.83 4.85 -3.33
C ASN A 158 -17.23 3.37 -3.31
N GLY A 159 -18.04 2.94 -4.27
CA GLY A 159 -18.60 1.60 -4.37
C GLY A 159 -20.10 1.59 -4.10
N LYS A 160 -20.72 0.42 -4.25
CA LYS A 160 -22.15 0.22 -3.98
C LYS A 160 -22.36 -0.95 -3.04
N ILE A 161 -23.21 -0.75 -2.06
CA ILE A 161 -23.62 -1.80 -1.14
C ILE A 161 -25.13 -1.99 -1.27
N PHE A 162 -25.57 -3.23 -1.29
CA PHE A 162 -26.98 -3.60 -1.31
C PHE A 162 -27.26 -4.55 -0.13
N ILE A 163 -28.18 -4.19 0.75
CA ILE A 163 -28.55 -4.98 1.93
C ILE A 163 -30.05 -5.22 1.92
N ALA A 164 -30.48 -6.48 2.13
CA ALA A 164 -31.89 -6.85 2.21
C ALA A 164 -32.38 -7.00 3.65
N GLY A 165 -31.51 -7.35 4.59
CA GLY A 165 -31.81 -7.48 6.02
C GLY A 165 -31.70 -6.17 6.79
N ASP A 166 -31.70 -6.28 8.12
CA ASP A 166 -31.60 -5.15 9.04
C ASP A 166 -30.16 -4.68 9.19
N PHE A 167 -29.96 -3.37 9.37
CA PHE A 167 -28.68 -2.75 9.65
C PHE A 167 -28.86 -1.39 10.31
N ASP A 168 -27.83 -0.93 11.03
CA ASP A 168 -27.82 0.37 11.65
C ASP A 168 -27.32 1.45 10.68
N GLU A 169 -28.10 2.53 10.52
CA GLU A 169 -27.65 3.72 9.77
C GLU A 169 -26.62 4.50 10.58
N ASN A 170 -25.61 5.03 9.91
CA ASN A 170 -24.58 5.85 10.53
C ASN A 170 -24.23 7.10 9.69
N GLU A 171 -23.33 7.94 10.20
CA GLU A 171 -22.96 9.19 9.56
C GLU A 171 -22.15 9.03 8.27
N ASN A 172 -21.57 7.86 8.00
CA ASN A 172 -20.69 7.60 6.86
C ASN A 172 -21.46 7.26 5.58
N ILE A 173 -22.72 6.83 5.70
CA ILE A 173 -23.49 6.26 4.59
C ILE A 173 -24.74 7.07 4.23
N ASP A 174 -25.12 7.01 2.95
CA ASP A 174 -26.36 7.52 2.39
C ASP A 174 -27.20 6.33 1.89
N THR A 175 -28.36 6.12 2.51
CA THR A 175 -29.25 4.99 2.26
C THR A 175 -30.42 5.40 1.38
N LYS A 176 -30.68 4.65 0.33
CA LYS A 176 -31.81 4.88 -0.62
C LYS A 176 -32.52 3.58 -0.94
N ASN A 177 -33.75 3.69 -1.41
CA ASN A 177 -34.40 2.57 -2.07
C ASN A 177 -33.62 2.20 -3.34
N ILE A 178 -33.51 0.89 -3.59
CA ILE A 178 -32.85 0.41 -4.80
C ILE A 178 -33.54 0.94 -6.07
N SER A 179 -32.75 1.38 -7.05
CA SER A 179 -33.31 1.81 -8.33
C SER A 179 -33.83 0.63 -9.16
N PRO A 180 -34.85 0.82 -10.02
CA PRO A 180 -35.33 -0.26 -10.90
C PRO A 180 -34.24 -0.87 -11.79
N SER A 181 -33.28 -0.06 -12.21
CA SER A 181 -32.14 -0.52 -13.03
C SER A 181 -31.15 -1.36 -12.23
N ASP A 182 -30.83 -0.97 -10.99
CA ASP A 182 -29.97 -1.73 -10.11
C ASP A 182 -30.65 -3.02 -9.67
N TRP A 183 -31.96 -2.97 -9.34
CA TRP A 183 -32.74 -4.17 -9.01
C TRP A 183 -32.73 -5.21 -10.14
N LYS A 184 -32.89 -4.78 -11.38
CA LYS A 184 -32.87 -5.70 -12.53
C LYS A 184 -31.53 -6.42 -12.65
N LYS A 185 -30.41 -5.72 -12.44
CA LYS A 185 -29.07 -6.30 -12.46
C LYS A 185 -28.84 -7.23 -11.28
N LEU A 186 -29.18 -6.77 -10.06
CA LEU A 186 -29.02 -7.52 -8.85
C LEU A 186 -29.82 -8.83 -8.86
N LYS A 187 -31.08 -8.79 -9.34
CA LYS A 187 -31.92 -9.98 -9.46
C LYS A 187 -31.35 -11.01 -10.42
N ALA A 188 -30.77 -10.59 -11.54
CA ALA A 188 -30.09 -11.51 -12.46
C ALA A 188 -28.87 -12.14 -11.79
N GLU A 189 -28.06 -11.33 -11.13
CA GLU A 189 -26.85 -11.76 -10.41
C GLU A 189 -27.17 -12.81 -9.32
N LEU A 190 -28.15 -12.53 -8.48
CA LEU A 190 -28.58 -13.46 -7.42
C LEU A 190 -29.09 -14.78 -8.00
N LYS A 191 -29.90 -14.72 -9.07
CA LYS A 191 -30.42 -15.91 -9.77
C LYS A 191 -29.30 -16.78 -10.34
N ASP A 192 -28.32 -16.15 -10.99
CA ASP A 192 -27.19 -16.84 -11.62
C ASP A 192 -26.30 -17.55 -10.56
N ASN A 193 -26.34 -17.09 -9.31
CA ASN A 193 -25.64 -17.66 -8.17
C ASN A 193 -26.53 -18.56 -7.28
N GLY A 194 -27.74 -18.89 -7.75
CA GLY A 194 -28.63 -19.81 -7.04
C GLY A 194 -29.31 -19.21 -5.80
N ILE A 195 -29.29 -17.88 -5.64
CA ILE A 195 -29.87 -17.18 -4.49
C ILE A 195 -31.31 -16.75 -4.83
N ASP A 196 -32.28 -17.18 -4.02
CA ASP A 196 -33.68 -16.79 -4.18
C ASP A 196 -33.90 -15.35 -3.66
N SER A 197 -34.35 -14.49 -4.54
CA SER A 197 -34.56 -13.08 -4.22
C SER A 197 -36.02 -12.65 -4.12
N ARG A 198 -37.00 -13.61 -4.10
CA ARG A 198 -38.44 -13.30 -4.16
C ARG A 198 -38.91 -12.47 -2.98
N ASP A 199 -38.39 -12.75 -1.79
CA ASP A 199 -38.82 -12.12 -0.54
C ASP A 199 -37.79 -11.08 -0.04
N LEU A 200 -36.77 -10.77 -0.84
CA LEU A 200 -35.69 -9.84 -0.45
C LEU A 200 -36.02 -8.41 -0.91
N ASN A 201 -35.89 -7.45 0.02
CA ASN A 201 -36.17 -6.05 -0.21
C ASN A 201 -34.90 -5.20 0.04
N PHE A 202 -34.12 -4.97 -0.99
CA PHE A 202 -32.83 -4.33 -0.87
C PHE A 202 -32.89 -2.80 -0.71
N LYS A 203 -32.06 -2.29 0.18
CA LYS A 203 -31.63 -0.89 0.20
C LYS A 203 -30.32 -0.75 -0.55
N SER A 204 -30.13 0.40 -1.20
CA SER A 204 -28.88 0.78 -1.86
C SER A 204 -28.15 1.79 -0.99
N ILE A 205 -26.91 1.49 -0.66
CA ILE A 205 -26.08 2.24 0.27
C ILE A 205 -24.84 2.75 -0.49
N SER A 206 -24.48 4.00 -0.26
CA SER A 206 -23.30 4.65 -0.80
C SER A 206 -22.65 5.55 0.25
N SER A 207 -21.38 5.93 0.03
CA SER A 207 -20.69 6.86 0.93
C SER A 207 -21.28 8.27 0.88
N LYS A 208 -21.42 8.92 2.04
CA LYS A 208 -21.73 10.35 2.14
C LYS A 208 -20.55 11.24 1.73
N ASN A 209 -19.33 10.73 1.69
CA ASN A 209 -18.11 11.49 1.44
C ASN A 209 -17.83 11.77 -0.06
N LEU A 210 -18.67 11.26 -0.97
CA LEU A 210 -18.53 11.39 -2.43
C LEU A 210 -18.43 12.83 -2.98
N SER A 211 -18.80 13.85 -2.22
CA SER A 211 -19.01 15.18 -2.80
C SER A 211 -17.87 16.19 -2.62
N LYS A 212 -16.88 15.93 -1.78
CA LYS A 212 -15.86 16.94 -1.43
C LYS A 212 -14.43 16.68 -1.87
N LYS A 213 -14.03 15.43 -2.12
CA LYS A 213 -12.62 15.08 -2.45
C LYS A 213 -12.32 14.87 -3.93
N GLN A 214 -13.30 14.60 -4.79
CA GLN A 214 -13.05 14.23 -6.20
C GLN A 214 -12.64 15.36 -7.14
N LYS A 215 -12.64 16.63 -6.73
CA LYS A 215 -12.39 17.73 -7.70
C LYS A 215 -10.93 18.03 -8.01
N ASN A 216 -9.95 17.56 -7.23
CA ASN A 216 -8.53 17.90 -7.44
C ASN A 216 -7.51 16.78 -7.22
N TYR A 217 -7.92 15.55 -6.96
CA TYR A 217 -6.97 14.44 -6.86
C TYR A 217 -6.72 13.85 -8.26
N LYS A 218 -5.60 14.20 -8.87
CA LYS A 218 -4.97 13.34 -9.88
C LYS A 218 -4.16 12.32 -9.09
N PRO A 219 -4.56 11.05 -9.05
CA PRO A 219 -3.71 10.04 -8.44
C PRO A 219 -2.36 10.08 -9.16
N ASP A 220 -1.29 10.11 -8.39
CA ASP A 220 0.03 9.81 -8.91
C ASP A 220 0.00 8.31 -9.27
N TYR A 221 -0.27 8.02 -10.54
CA TYR A 221 -0.42 6.65 -11.04
C TYR A 221 0.82 5.79 -10.83
N ASN A 222 1.90 6.38 -10.35
CA ASN A 222 3.16 5.73 -10.06
C ASN A 222 3.37 5.44 -8.58
N SER A 223 2.55 5.98 -7.69
CA SER A 223 2.68 5.72 -6.25
C SER A 223 2.05 4.39 -5.84
N LEU A 224 2.71 3.67 -4.95
CA LEU A 224 2.24 2.42 -4.36
C LEU A 224 1.77 2.61 -2.91
N THR A 225 1.78 3.84 -2.38
CA THR A 225 1.42 4.12 -0.99
C THR A 225 0.00 3.71 -0.64
N ASP A 226 -0.94 3.82 -1.58
CA ASP A 226 -2.34 3.42 -1.37
C ASP A 226 -2.50 1.92 -1.08
N ASP A 227 -1.59 1.10 -1.59
CA ASP A 227 -1.56 -0.35 -1.38
C ASP A 227 -0.76 -0.76 -0.13
N ILE A 228 -0.20 0.19 0.61
CA ILE A 228 0.63 -0.04 1.80
C ILE A 228 -0.11 0.42 3.05
N ILE A 229 -0.12 -0.42 4.08
CA ILE A 229 -0.79 -0.19 5.36
C ILE A 229 0.23 -0.06 6.48
N LEU A 230 0.06 0.94 7.35
CA LEU A 230 0.78 1.07 8.61
C LEU A 230 0.21 0.12 9.65
N ILE A 231 1.07 -0.60 10.39
CA ILE A 231 0.63 -1.52 11.43
C ILE A 231 0.85 -0.89 12.80
N PRO A 232 -0.22 -0.62 13.56
CA PRO A 232 -0.10 -0.13 14.92
C PRO A 232 0.74 -1.04 15.82
N ALA A 233 1.35 -0.47 16.84
CA ALA A 233 2.08 -1.20 17.86
C ALA A 233 1.17 -2.24 18.56
N SER A 234 1.72 -3.41 18.84
CA SER A 234 1.05 -4.46 19.60
C SER A 234 1.88 -4.90 20.80
N LEU A 235 1.22 -5.42 21.84
CA LEU A 235 1.88 -5.88 23.07
C LEU A 235 2.94 -6.96 22.82
N THR A 236 2.79 -7.76 21.76
CA THR A 236 3.69 -8.87 21.45
C THR A 236 4.89 -8.46 20.60
N ARG A 237 4.74 -7.45 19.74
CA ARG A 237 5.80 -7.01 18.82
C ARG A 237 6.48 -5.71 19.23
N ARG A 238 5.76 -4.82 19.91
CA ARG A 238 6.22 -3.48 20.28
C ARG A 238 5.63 -3.13 21.64
N PRO A 239 6.29 -3.54 22.74
CA PRO A 239 5.70 -3.50 24.08
C PRO A 239 5.55 -2.09 24.66
N ARG A 240 6.10 -1.05 24.03
CA ARG A 240 6.00 0.33 24.49
C ARG A 240 5.71 1.26 23.33
N THR A 241 4.61 2.00 23.41
CA THR A 241 4.39 3.19 22.61
C THR A 241 5.04 4.36 23.35
N PRO A 242 6.02 5.05 22.78
CA PRO A 242 6.65 6.22 23.42
C PRO A 242 5.61 7.31 23.63
N GLY A 243 5.80 8.12 24.66
CA GLY A 243 5.06 9.38 24.83
C GLY A 243 5.35 10.32 23.65
N LEU A 244 4.44 11.23 23.35
CA LEU A 244 4.66 12.20 22.25
C LEU A 244 5.90 13.08 22.49
N ASP A 245 6.24 13.34 23.75
CA ASP A 245 7.40 14.13 24.15
C ASP A 245 8.74 13.34 24.03
N ASP A 246 8.66 12.02 23.91
CA ASP A 246 9.85 11.16 23.76
C ASP A 246 10.20 10.88 22.29
N LEU A 247 9.41 11.40 21.34
CA LEU A 247 9.60 11.17 19.92
C LEU A 247 10.65 12.11 19.33
N ASN A 248 11.63 11.52 18.67
CA ASN A 248 12.63 12.26 17.91
C ASN A 248 12.38 12.14 16.40
N LEU A 249 11.92 13.23 15.81
CA LEU A 249 11.71 13.35 14.36
C LEU A 249 12.84 14.10 13.66
N SER A 250 13.86 14.54 14.38
CA SER A 250 14.92 15.37 13.81
C SER A 250 15.78 14.63 12.78
N LEU A 251 16.23 15.36 11.77
CA LEU A 251 17.13 14.88 10.73
C LEU A 251 18.24 15.89 10.51
N THR A 252 19.50 15.44 10.50
CA THR A 252 20.66 16.27 10.16
C THR A 252 21.18 15.88 8.78
N VAL A 253 21.34 16.87 7.89
CA VAL A 253 21.89 16.71 6.55
C VAL A 253 23.26 17.36 6.50
N GLY A 254 24.25 16.64 5.98
CA GLY A 254 25.63 17.16 5.89
C GLY A 254 26.33 17.26 7.25
N ASN A 255 26.26 16.22 8.06
CA ASN A 255 26.86 16.15 9.41
C ASN A 255 28.39 16.40 9.44
N LYS A 256 29.06 16.32 8.30
CA LYS A 256 30.50 16.62 8.13
C LYS A 256 30.77 18.05 7.68
N LYS A 257 29.76 18.86 7.45
CA LYS A 257 29.90 20.28 7.02
C LYS A 257 30.02 21.21 8.21
N GLU A 258 30.57 22.41 7.99
CA GLU A 258 30.62 23.43 9.04
C GLU A 258 29.24 23.96 9.43
N GLU A 259 28.33 24.04 8.48
CA GLU A 259 26.92 24.46 8.67
C GLU A 259 25.96 23.36 8.24
N PRO A 260 25.79 22.28 9.04
CA PRO A 260 24.86 21.21 8.71
C PRO A 260 23.42 21.72 8.79
N LEU A 261 22.57 21.24 7.90
CA LEU A 261 21.15 21.54 7.92
C LEU A 261 20.45 20.63 8.94
N ASN A 262 19.96 21.23 10.04
CA ASN A 262 19.22 20.54 11.07
C ASN A 262 17.72 20.77 10.91
N LEU A 263 16.97 19.69 10.67
CA LEU A 263 15.54 19.69 10.50
C LEU A 263 14.88 19.15 11.78
N THR A 264 13.91 19.87 12.32
CA THR A 264 13.13 19.39 13.49
C THR A 264 12.15 18.30 13.13
N ILE A 265 11.75 18.22 11.87
CA ILE A 265 10.99 17.14 11.24
C ILE A 265 11.72 16.71 9.96
N PRO A 266 11.62 15.46 9.51
CA PRO A 266 12.36 14.96 8.35
C PRO A 266 11.72 15.45 7.04
N LEU A 267 11.58 16.75 6.87
CA LEU A 267 10.92 17.39 5.74
C LEU A 267 11.75 18.56 5.21
N LEU A 268 12.02 18.55 3.92
CA LEU A 268 12.45 19.70 3.14
C LEU A 268 11.25 20.24 2.34
N TRP A 269 11.00 21.55 2.39
CA TRP A 269 9.83 22.18 1.76
C TRP A 269 10.19 23.52 1.12
N GLN A 270 9.28 24.04 0.30
CA GLN A 270 9.37 25.38 -0.27
C GLN A 270 8.28 26.29 0.36
N GLY A 271 8.59 27.55 0.58
CA GLY A 271 7.64 28.54 1.11
C GLY A 271 8.18 29.32 2.30
N ASN A 272 7.27 29.79 3.18
CA ASN A 272 7.65 30.60 4.34
C ASN A 272 8.48 29.79 5.34
N ASN A 273 9.60 30.36 5.79
CA ASN A 273 10.54 29.71 6.71
C ASN A 273 11.19 28.41 6.17
N ALA A 274 11.10 28.18 4.88
CA ALA A 274 11.80 27.06 4.25
C ALA A 274 13.33 27.33 4.23
N PRO A 275 14.16 26.27 4.23
CA PRO A 275 15.56 26.41 3.93
C PRO A 275 15.75 27.10 2.56
N SER A 276 16.75 27.96 2.45
CA SER A 276 17.10 28.55 1.16
C SER A 276 17.91 27.55 0.32
N TYR A 277 17.51 27.37 -0.92
CA TYR A 277 18.13 26.44 -1.84
C TYR A 277 18.94 27.15 -2.90
N PHE A 278 20.17 26.68 -3.15
CA PHE A 278 20.90 26.94 -4.38
C PHE A 278 20.72 25.73 -5.31
N ILE A 279 19.96 25.89 -6.40
CA ILE A 279 19.72 24.80 -7.36
C ILE A 279 20.61 25.01 -8.57
N TRP A 280 21.55 24.08 -8.77
CA TRP A 280 22.43 24.05 -9.92
C TRP A 280 21.92 23.06 -10.97
N LYS A 281 21.86 23.49 -12.22
CA LYS A 281 21.52 22.66 -13.37
C LYS A 281 22.71 22.52 -14.30
N ILE A 282 22.75 21.43 -15.08
CA ILE A 282 23.82 21.20 -16.05
C ILE A 282 23.98 22.40 -16.97
N ASN A 283 25.23 22.82 -17.19
CA ASN A 283 25.62 23.99 -17.99
C ASN A 283 25.27 25.37 -17.39
N GLU A 284 24.79 25.47 -16.16
CA GLU A 284 24.64 26.73 -15.47
C GLU A 284 25.96 27.15 -14.76
N LYS A 285 26.21 28.46 -14.69
CA LYS A 285 27.35 29.00 -13.91
C LYS A 285 26.94 29.05 -12.43
N ILE A 286 27.86 28.68 -11.55
CA ILE A 286 27.71 28.91 -10.12
C ILE A 286 27.82 30.42 -9.89
N ASN A 287 26.79 30.99 -9.23
CA ASN A 287 26.70 32.41 -8.91
C ASN A 287 26.81 32.63 -7.39
N ASP A 288 26.85 33.90 -6.95
CA ASP A 288 27.01 34.28 -5.55
C ASP A 288 25.81 33.93 -4.65
N GLU A 289 24.69 33.50 -5.20
CA GLU A 289 23.50 33.09 -4.44
C GLU A 289 23.79 31.85 -3.54
N ILE A 290 24.75 31.04 -3.93
CA ILE A 290 25.18 29.87 -3.12
C ILE A 290 25.66 30.30 -1.72
N LYS A 291 26.20 31.50 -1.56
CA LYS A 291 26.68 31.99 -0.27
C LYS A 291 25.58 32.26 0.75
N ASN A 292 24.34 32.44 0.27
CA ASN A 292 23.16 32.73 1.08
C ASN A 292 22.22 31.51 1.20
N ALA A 293 22.62 30.37 0.66
CA ALA A 293 21.84 29.14 0.71
C ALA A 293 22.08 28.36 2.01
N ASN A 294 21.12 27.54 2.41
CA ASN A 294 21.26 26.55 3.49
C ASN A 294 21.63 25.16 2.94
N VAL A 295 21.31 24.90 1.67
CA VAL A 295 21.60 23.63 0.99
C VAL A 295 21.80 23.88 -0.50
N ALA A 296 22.72 23.16 -1.11
CA ALA A 296 22.90 23.15 -2.56
C ALA A 296 22.29 21.87 -3.16
N ILE A 297 21.58 22.00 -4.28
CA ILE A 297 20.95 20.89 -4.99
C ILE A 297 21.50 20.84 -6.41
N ILE A 298 22.11 19.74 -6.78
CA ILE A 298 22.47 19.42 -8.17
C ILE A 298 21.26 18.75 -8.82
N ASP A 299 20.54 19.48 -9.67
CA ASP A 299 19.33 18.97 -10.33
C ASP A 299 19.67 18.29 -11.66
N LEU A 300 19.68 16.97 -11.66
CA LEU A 300 19.89 16.14 -12.84
C LEU A 300 18.59 15.73 -13.53
N THR A 301 17.42 16.15 -13.01
CA THR A 301 16.11 15.87 -13.62
C THR A 301 15.70 16.90 -14.68
N ALA A 302 16.33 18.06 -14.69
CA ALA A 302 15.95 19.18 -15.55
C ALA A 302 16.24 18.94 -17.05
N THR A 303 17.03 17.92 -17.40
CA THR A 303 17.37 17.58 -18.78
C THR A 303 16.61 16.31 -19.22
N THR A 304 15.68 16.47 -20.14
CA THR A 304 14.79 15.41 -20.60
C THR A 304 15.41 14.36 -21.51
N ILE A 305 16.63 14.58 -22.00
CA ILE A 305 17.25 13.68 -22.99
C ILE A 305 18.76 13.59 -22.69
N ASN A 306 19.23 12.40 -22.35
CA ASN A 306 20.64 12.02 -22.25
C ASN A 306 21.44 12.62 -21.06
N ARG A 307 20.88 12.67 -19.88
CA ARG A 307 21.59 12.96 -18.61
C ARG A 307 22.94 12.23 -18.49
N ARG A 308 23.02 10.96 -18.96
CA ARG A 308 24.25 10.15 -18.97
C ARG A 308 25.24 10.54 -20.08
N LEU A 309 24.82 11.30 -21.09
CA LEU A 309 25.72 11.79 -22.14
C LEU A 309 26.45 13.07 -21.74
N ASP A 310 25.84 13.91 -20.88
CA ASP A 310 26.44 15.15 -20.42
C ASP A 310 27.40 14.91 -19.24
N MET A 311 27.11 13.92 -18.39
CA MET A 311 28.02 13.38 -17.36
C MET A 311 28.61 12.05 -17.83
N LYS A 312 29.62 12.09 -18.67
CA LYS A 312 30.20 10.89 -19.32
C LYS A 312 30.93 9.96 -18.37
N ARG A 313 31.28 10.42 -17.16
CA ARG A 313 32.05 9.68 -16.16
C ARG A 313 31.49 9.94 -14.75
N PRO A 314 31.56 8.95 -13.84
CA PRO A 314 31.30 9.19 -12.42
C PRO A 314 32.08 10.34 -11.80
N THR A 315 33.29 10.56 -12.30
CA THR A 315 34.19 11.65 -11.88
C THR A 315 33.65 13.03 -12.22
N ASP A 316 32.79 13.18 -13.21
CA ASP A 316 32.25 14.48 -13.62
C ASP A 316 31.31 15.05 -12.55
N LEU A 317 30.52 14.18 -11.85
CA LEU A 317 29.72 14.58 -10.70
C LEU A 317 30.58 15.03 -9.52
N ALA A 318 31.69 14.33 -9.23
CA ALA A 318 32.61 14.70 -8.17
C ALA A 318 33.21 16.07 -8.41
N VAL A 319 33.57 16.42 -9.66
CA VAL A 319 34.06 17.75 -10.01
C VAL A 319 33.03 18.85 -9.71
N VAL A 320 31.74 18.59 -10.01
CA VAL A 320 30.67 19.57 -9.72
C VAL A 320 30.49 19.72 -8.21
N VAL A 321 30.50 18.61 -7.46
CA VAL A 321 30.40 18.61 -5.99
C VAL A 321 31.59 19.41 -5.40
N ASP A 322 32.81 19.20 -5.88
CA ASP A 322 34.01 19.94 -5.45
C ASP A 322 33.91 21.45 -5.76
N LEU A 323 33.41 21.82 -6.93
CA LEU A 323 33.19 23.21 -7.29
C LEU A 323 32.18 23.91 -6.37
N LEU A 324 31.06 23.22 -6.05
CA LEU A 324 30.06 23.74 -5.12
C LEU A 324 30.63 23.84 -3.70
N ASN A 325 31.39 22.84 -3.25
CA ASN A 325 32.12 22.89 -1.97
C ASN A 325 33.08 24.09 -1.89
N GLN A 326 33.88 24.31 -2.92
CA GLN A 326 34.77 25.44 -2.96
C GLN A 326 34.01 26.78 -2.97
N SER A 327 32.94 26.90 -3.76
CA SER A 327 32.13 28.11 -3.86
C SER A 327 31.38 28.45 -2.57
N SER A 328 31.01 27.44 -1.77
CA SER A 328 30.39 27.59 -0.47
C SER A 328 31.38 27.57 0.71
N ALA A 329 32.69 27.53 0.47
CA ALA A 329 33.71 27.32 1.48
C ALA A 329 33.50 26.05 2.32
N ASN A 330 32.98 24.98 1.73
CA ASN A 330 32.63 23.69 2.34
C ASN A 330 31.59 23.77 3.48
N LYS A 331 30.78 24.80 3.49
CA LYS A 331 29.81 25.03 4.57
C LYS A 331 28.50 24.27 4.39
N LEU A 332 28.03 24.18 3.13
CA LEU A 332 26.66 23.72 2.82
C LEU A 332 26.59 22.22 2.53
N PRO A 333 25.53 21.54 2.98
CA PRO A 333 25.20 20.22 2.46
C PRO A 333 24.86 20.26 0.96
N ILE A 334 25.31 19.24 0.23
CA ILE A 334 25.06 19.08 -1.20
C ILE A 334 24.20 17.85 -1.43
N LEU A 335 23.03 18.05 -2.04
CA LEU A 335 22.11 17.00 -2.45
C LEU A 335 22.10 16.84 -3.96
N VAL A 336 21.90 15.63 -4.45
CA VAL A 336 21.77 15.35 -5.88
C VAL A 336 20.34 14.88 -6.16
N ARG A 337 19.62 15.57 -7.03
CA ARG A 337 18.24 15.26 -7.40
C ARG A 337 18.23 14.46 -8.69
N ILE A 338 17.69 13.22 -8.64
CA ILE A 338 17.69 12.26 -9.75
C ILE A 338 16.32 11.60 -9.91
N TYR A 339 16.02 11.12 -11.11
CA TYR A 339 14.89 10.22 -11.31
C TYR A 339 15.17 8.82 -10.76
N ALA A 340 14.14 8.20 -10.22
CA ALA A 340 14.14 6.80 -9.81
C ALA A 340 14.23 5.89 -11.05
N GLY A 341 15.45 5.55 -11.43
CA GLY A 341 15.75 4.70 -12.59
C GLY A 341 16.62 3.52 -12.18
N ASP A 342 17.90 3.63 -12.40
CA ASP A 342 18.93 2.66 -11.99
C ASP A 342 19.52 3.08 -10.62
N VAL A 343 18.67 3.03 -9.58
CA VAL A 343 18.91 3.66 -8.27
C VAL A 343 20.18 3.14 -7.62
N ASP A 344 20.42 1.82 -7.62
CA ASP A 344 21.57 1.23 -6.94
C ASP A 344 22.89 1.71 -7.56
N ASN A 345 23.00 1.72 -8.89
CA ASN A 345 24.17 2.23 -9.59
C ASN A 345 24.34 3.76 -9.43
N ASP A 346 23.25 4.52 -9.58
CA ASP A 346 23.29 5.97 -9.47
C ASP A 346 23.69 6.40 -8.05
N LEU A 347 23.19 5.75 -7.00
CA LEU A 347 23.57 6.01 -5.61
C LEU A 347 25.03 5.63 -5.34
N GLY A 348 25.53 4.54 -5.92
CA GLY A 348 26.95 4.18 -5.84
C GLY A 348 27.87 5.24 -6.44
N VAL A 349 27.46 5.93 -7.50
CA VAL A 349 28.18 7.07 -8.11
C VAL A 349 28.09 8.31 -7.22
N ILE A 350 26.89 8.64 -6.72
CA ILE A 350 26.65 9.80 -5.86
C ILE A 350 27.43 9.68 -4.54
N ALA A 351 27.43 8.50 -3.91
CA ALA A 351 28.23 8.26 -2.70
C ALA A 351 29.72 8.54 -2.89
N LYS A 352 30.27 8.15 -4.06
CA LYS A 352 31.68 8.38 -4.40
C LYS A 352 31.99 9.84 -4.79
N SER A 353 30.97 10.61 -5.14
CA SER A 353 31.16 12.03 -5.52
C SER A 353 31.39 12.96 -4.33
N GLY A 354 31.12 12.51 -3.09
CA GLY A 354 31.20 13.33 -1.90
C GLY A 354 29.97 14.19 -1.63
N ALA A 355 28.85 13.93 -2.31
CA ALA A 355 27.56 14.52 -1.98
C ALA A 355 27.03 14.00 -0.64
N ASP A 356 26.26 14.83 0.09
CA ASP A 356 25.76 14.50 1.42
C ASP A 356 24.43 13.73 1.38
N GLY A 357 23.75 13.74 0.24
CA GLY A 357 22.50 13.01 0.08
C GLY A 357 21.91 13.08 -1.32
N VAL A 358 20.75 12.46 -1.48
CA VAL A 358 20.04 12.37 -2.73
C VAL A 358 18.56 12.71 -2.54
N ILE A 359 17.94 13.28 -3.58
CA ILE A 359 16.50 13.46 -3.70
C ILE A 359 16.04 12.56 -4.85
N LEU A 360 15.27 11.52 -4.52
CA LEU A 360 14.70 10.59 -5.49
C LEU A 360 13.36 11.13 -6.00
N VAL A 361 13.22 11.19 -7.31
CA VAL A 361 12.03 11.66 -8.01
C VAL A 361 11.36 10.50 -8.74
N SER A 362 10.07 10.29 -8.52
CA SER A 362 9.29 9.32 -9.29
C SER A 362 9.07 9.82 -10.73
N ASP A 363 9.25 8.91 -11.71
CA ASP A 363 8.85 9.11 -13.11
C ASP A 363 8.09 7.86 -13.58
N LYS A 364 8.82 6.85 -14.07
CA LYS A 364 8.25 5.57 -14.51
C LYS A 364 8.32 4.48 -13.45
N ILE A 365 9.22 4.63 -12.50
CA ILE A 365 9.40 3.70 -11.38
C ILE A 365 8.78 4.34 -10.12
N PRO A 366 7.91 3.64 -9.43
CA PRO A 366 7.35 4.11 -8.16
C PRO A 366 8.47 4.42 -7.14
N ILE A 367 8.31 5.51 -6.40
CA ILE A 367 9.29 5.94 -5.41
C ILE A 367 9.53 4.88 -4.32
N GLU A 368 8.49 4.12 -3.99
CA GLU A 368 8.53 3.05 -2.99
C GLU A 368 9.48 1.91 -3.42
N ALA A 369 9.43 1.53 -4.69
CA ALA A 369 10.36 0.54 -5.24
C ALA A 369 11.80 1.07 -5.29
N ALA A 370 11.98 2.34 -5.62
CA ALA A 370 13.27 3.01 -5.63
C ALA A 370 13.89 3.06 -4.22
N LEU A 371 13.09 3.34 -3.19
CA LEU A 371 13.55 3.37 -1.80
C LEU A 371 14.01 1.98 -1.32
N ILE A 372 13.38 0.91 -1.74
CA ILE A 372 13.86 -0.44 -1.42
C ILE A 372 15.25 -0.69 -2.03
N SER A 373 15.43 -0.33 -3.30
CA SER A 373 16.73 -0.46 -3.96
C SER A 373 17.81 0.43 -3.32
N SER A 374 17.42 1.51 -2.67
CA SER A 374 18.34 2.44 -2.03
C SER A 374 18.85 1.99 -0.66
N ARG A 375 18.24 1.00 -0.01
CA ARG A 375 18.54 0.58 1.37
C ARG A 375 20.01 0.27 1.64
N ASN A 376 20.71 -0.29 0.67
CA ASN A 376 22.13 -0.60 0.78
C ASN A 376 23.03 0.64 0.94
N HIS A 377 22.49 1.83 0.64
CA HIS A 377 23.21 3.11 0.67
C HIS A 377 22.79 4.03 1.82
N ASN A 378 21.76 3.70 2.60
CA ASN A 378 21.22 4.54 3.69
C ASN A 378 22.26 4.93 4.76
N ASN A 379 23.26 4.09 5.00
CA ASN A 379 24.34 4.39 5.94
C ASN A 379 25.42 5.33 5.37
N GLN A 380 25.37 5.62 4.08
CA GLN A 380 26.39 6.42 3.38
C GLN A 380 25.93 7.86 3.14
N MET A 381 24.63 8.08 2.96
CA MET A 381 24.05 9.37 2.64
C MET A 381 22.58 9.46 3.07
N VAL A 382 22.07 10.67 3.17
CA VAL A 382 20.65 10.95 3.44
C VAL A 382 19.84 10.79 2.15
N ILE A 383 18.70 10.08 2.21
CA ILE A 383 17.83 9.82 1.06
C ILE A 383 16.48 10.50 1.28
N PHE A 384 16.16 11.47 0.44
CA PHE A 384 14.86 12.13 0.41
C PHE A 384 13.97 11.51 -0.67
N ALA A 385 12.73 11.25 -0.33
CA ALA A 385 11.68 10.91 -1.29
C ALA A 385 10.93 12.18 -1.70
N GLU A 386 10.86 12.49 -2.99
CA GLU A 386 10.11 13.65 -3.48
C GLU A 386 8.63 13.32 -3.58
N THR A 387 7.77 14.23 -3.10
CA THR A 387 6.32 14.16 -3.20
C THR A 387 5.72 15.53 -3.52
N ASN A 388 4.56 15.53 -4.17
CA ASN A 388 3.76 16.72 -4.43
C ASN A 388 2.71 16.99 -3.33
N HIS A 389 2.47 16.02 -2.44
CA HIS A 389 1.45 16.08 -1.42
C HIS A 389 2.05 15.90 -0.03
N LEU A 390 1.57 16.69 0.91
CA LEU A 390 1.96 16.58 2.30
C LEU A 390 0.91 15.74 3.05
N ASP A 391 1.09 14.43 3.05
CA ASP A 391 0.29 13.50 3.83
C ASP A 391 1.16 12.77 4.85
N CYS A 392 0.72 12.71 6.12
CA CYS A 392 1.52 12.14 7.21
C CYS A 392 1.58 10.60 7.13
N ASN A 393 0.52 9.93 6.67
CA ASN A 393 0.51 8.48 6.54
C ASN A 393 1.43 8.03 5.41
N ASP A 394 1.34 8.68 4.24
CA ASP A 394 2.19 8.38 3.10
C ASP A 394 3.65 8.72 3.41
N SER A 395 3.91 9.85 4.06
CA SER A 395 5.25 10.19 4.53
C SER A 395 5.81 9.15 5.50
N THR A 396 5.01 8.66 6.45
CA THR A 396 5.42 7.59 7.38
C THR A 396 5.72 6.28 6.65
N LYS A 397 4.94 5.92 5.62
CA LYS A 397 5.20 4.75 4.77
C LYS A 397 6.53 4.89 4.02
N LEU A 398 6.79 6.05 3.41
CA LEU A 398 8.05 6.31 2.70
C LEU A 398 9.26 6.27 3.64
N LEU A 399 9.16 6.83 4.85
CA LEU A 399 10.20 6.72 5.88
C LEU A 399 10.43 5.25 6.28
N ALA A 400 9.37 4.47 6.50
CA ALA A 400 9.49 3.03 6.81
C ALA A 400 10.03 2.19 5.64
N LEU A 401 9.92 2.68 4.41
CA LEU A 401 10.52 2.06 3.22
C LEU A 401 12.01 2.36 3.05
N GLY A 402 12.55 3.33 3.78
CA GLY A 402 13.98 3.65 3.78
C GLY A 402 14.30 5.09 3.40
N ALA A 403 13.33 5.97 3.21
CA ALA A 403 13.62 7.39 3.12
C ALA A 403 14.14 7.91 4.46
N SER A 404 15.15 8.75 4.44
CA SER A 404 15.61 9.51 5.62
C SER A 404 14.72 10.72 5.87
N GLY A 405 14.12 11.26 4.80
CA GLY A 405 13.22 12.40 4.85
C GLY A 405 12.37 12.55 3.58
N ILE A 406 11.51 13.54 3.60
CA ILE A 406 10.58 13.87 2.50
C ILE A 406 11.02 15.21 1.88
N PHE A 407 10.99 15.30 0.57
CA PHE A 407 11.15 16.57 -0.16
C PHE A 407 9.80 16.95 -0.77
N LEU A 408 9.20 18.04 -0.25
CA LEU A 408 7.94 18.54 -0.77
C LEU A 408 8.18 19.54 -1.90
N GLN A 409 7.72 19.21 -3.11
CA GLN A 409 7.88 20.06 -4.29
C GLN A 409 7.00 21.31 -4.20
N ASN A 410 5.81 21.19 -3.65
CA ASN A 410 4.85 22.28 -3.52
C ASN A 410 5.20 23.19 -2.34
N LYS A 411 4.75 24.47 -2.42
CA LYS A 411 4.89 25.41 -1.32
C LYS A 411 3.99 25.01 -0.16
N CYS A 412 4.54 25.07 1.06
CA CYS A 412 3.84 24.76 2.30
C CYS A 412 3.77 25.99 3.20
N GLY A 413 2.61 26.19 3.85
CA GLY A 413 2.40 27.25 4.84
C GLY A 413 2.87 26.86 6.23
N GLY A 414 3.19 27.82 7.09
CA GLY A 414 3.68 27.55 8.45
C GLY A 414 2.69 26.79 9.33
N ASN A 415 1.38 26.97 9.13
CA ASN A 415 0.36 26.24 9.87
C ASN A 415 0.23 24.79 9.40
N GLU A 416 0.27 24.55 8.09
CA GLU A 416 0.27 23.22 7.50
C GLU A 416 1.48 22.40 7.97
N LEU A 417 2.64 23.05 8.08
CA LEU A 417 3.86 22.42 8.56
C LEU A 417 3.77 21.99 10.03
N LYS A 418 3.20 22.83 10.89
CA LYS A 418 2.97 22.51 12.32
C LYS A 418 1.98 21.35 12.46
N GLU A 419 0.89 21.38 11.72
CA GLU A 419 -0.12 20.33 11.72
C GLU A 419 0.47 19.01 11.20
N PHE A 420 1.23 19.08 10.13
CA PHE A 420 1.94 17.91 9.60
C PHE A 420 2.90 17.31 10.64
N GLY A 421 3.73 18.12 11.29
CA GLY A 421 4.66 17.64 12.32
C GLY A 421 3.95 16.95 13.48
N ALA A 422 2.82 17.52 13.97
CA ALA A 422 2.02 16.93 15.02
C ALA A 422 1.36 15.59 14.58
N ASN A 423 0.86 15.54 13.37
CA ASN A 423 0.23 14.33 12.83
C ASN A 423 1.27 13.24 12.50
N LEU A 424 2.44 13.61 11.99
CA LEU A 424 3.56 12.69 11.78
C LEU A 424 4.03 12.08 13.12
N SER A 425 4.15 12.89 14.18
CA SER A 425 4.47 12.40 15.52
C SER A 425 3.47 11.36 16.01
N LYS A 426 2.17 11.60 15.83
CA LYS A 426 1.12 10.65 16.18
C LYS A 426 1.22 9.36 15.36
N ALA A 427 1.44 9.47 14.04
CA ALA A 427 1.56 8.32 13.16
C ALA A 427 2.78 7.45 13.55
N VAL A 428 3.95 8.05 13.72
CA VAL A 428 5.18 7.36 14.13
C VAL A 428 5.02 6.72 15.52
N GLY A 429 4.49 7.47 16.50
CA GLY A 429 4.23 6.98 17.85
C GLY A 429 3.27 5.80 17.88
N SER A 430 2.22 5.80 17.04
CA SER A 430 1.28 4.68 16.94
C SER A 430 1.94 3.38 16.48
N LEU A 431 3.06 3.46 15.77
CA LEU A 431 3.85 2.31 15.35
C LEU A 431 4.78 1.78 16.46
N GLY A 432 4.84 2.46 17.60
CA GLY A 432 5.63 2.04 18.77
C GLY A 432 7.14 2.30 18.64
N VAL A 433 7.55 3.27 17.84
CA VAL A 433 8.95 3.70 17.69
C VAL A 433 9.15 5.12 18.20
N GLY A 434 10.32 5.40 18.76
CA GLY A 434 10.68 6.69 19.33
C GLY A 434 11.48 7.60 18.37
N ASN A 435 11.92 7.06 17.26
CA ASN A 435 12.74 7.78 16.29
C ASN A 435 12.31 7.37 14.87
N THR A 436 12.31 8.32 13.92
CA THR A 436 12.05 8.01 12.51
C THR A 436 13.08 7.08 11.90
N SER A 437 14.32 7.09 12.38
CA SER A 437 15.36 6.15 11.95
C SER A 437 15.09 4.67 12.31
N ASP A 438 14.19 4.42 13.26
CA ASP A 438 13.83 3.07 13.68
C ASP A 438 12.68 2.49 12.83
N LEU A 439 12.07 3.32 11.98
CA LEU A 439 11.07 2.87 11.03
C LEU A 439 11.70 1.94 9.99
N ASN A 440 11.00 0.85 9.72
CA ASN A 440 11.43 -0.13 8.71
C ASN A 440 10.23 -0.88 8.15
N SER A 441 10.45 -1.79 7.20
CA SER A 441 9.38 -2.52 6.53
C SER A 441 8.57 -3.46 7.43
N GLU A 442 9.02 -3.76 8.64
CA GLU A 442 8.22 -4.54 9.60
C GLU A 442 7.00 -3.78 10.11
N HIS A 443 7.03 -2.44 10.02
CA HIS A 443 5.92 -1.55 10.37
C HIS A 443 4.86 -1.46 9.26
N LEU A 444 5.09 -2.15 8.14
CA LEU A 444 4.27 -2.07 6.94
C LEU A 444 3.68 -3.43 6.60
N ARG A 445 2.49 -3.40 6.01
CA ARG A 445 1.89 -4.51 5.27
C ARG A 445 1.36 -3.97 3.95
N THR A 446 1.19 -4.84 3.00
CA THR A 446 0.54 -4.50 1.74
C THR A 446 -0.62 -5.43 1.47
N THR A 447 -1.61 -4.92 0.76
CA THR A 447 -2.75 -5.70 0.26
C THR A 447 -2.54 -6.16 -1.18
N SER A 448 -1.45 -5.69 -1.80
CA SER A 448 -1.14 -5.91 -3.21
C SER A 448 0.05 -6.86 -3.37
N GLN A 449 -0.14 -7.95 -4.13
CA GLN A 449 0.95 -8.85 -4.49
C GLN A 449 2.03 -8.12 -5.32
N LYS A 450 1.62 -7.21 -6.19
CA LYS A 450 2.54 -6.41 -7.00
C LYS A 450 3.46 -5.60 -6.09
N VAL A 451 2.91 -4.92 -5.08
CA VAL A 451 3.68 -4.14 -4.11
C VAL A 451 4.57 -5.07 -3.28
N ALA A 452 4.05 -6.19 -2.78
CA ALA A 452 4.85 -7.17 -2.04
C ALA A 452 6.06 -7.65 -2.85
N SER A 453 5.86 -7.97 -4.13
CA SER A 453 6.94 -8.42 -5.01
C SER A 453 7.97 -7.33 -5.32
N MET A 454 7.54 -6.07 -5.42
CA MET A 454 8.43 -4.94 -5.71
C MET A 454 9.17 -4.42 -4.47
N THR A 455 8.56 -4.52 -3.30
CA THR A 455 9.04 -3.88 -2.07
C THR A 455 9.49 -4.86 -1.00
N GLY A 456 9.17 -6.13 -1.12
CA GLY A 456 9.44 -7.13 -0.07
C GLY A 456 8.62 -6.93 1.22
N ILE A 457 7.61 -6.04 1.21
CA ILE A 457 6.68 -5.86 2.33
C ILE A 457 5.80 -7.09 2.45
N ALA A 458 5.59 -7.57 3.68
CA ALA A 458 4.70 -8.69 3.94
C ALA A 458 3.25 -8.33 3.60
N ILE A 459 2.51 -9.30 3.05
CA ILE A 459 1.08 -9.13 2.76
C ILE A 459 0.29 -9.13 4.07
N ALA A 460 -0.72 -8.27 4.18
CA ALA A 460 -1.62 -8.22 5.33
C ALA A 460 -2.29 -9.59 5.54
N GLY A 461 -2.32 -10.04 6.79
CA GLY A 461 -2.82 -11.37 7.14
C GLY A 461 -1.77 -12.50 7.04
N TYR A 462 -0.54 -12.21 6.59
CA TYR A 462 0.56 -13.17 6.57
C TYR A 462 1.72 -12.69 7.43
N ASP A 463 2.26 -13.57 8.29
CA ASP A 463 3.40 -13.21 9.15
C ASP A 463 4.73 -13.21 8.39
N SER A 464 4.76 -13.76 7.20
CA SER A 464 5.92 -13.80 6.31
C SER A 464 5.51 -13.72 4.85
N VAL A 465 6.43 -13.32 3.98
CA VAL A 465 6.26 -13.47 2.53
C VAL A 465 5.98 -14.94 2.24
N LEU A 466 4.92 -15.22 1.49
CA LEU A 466 4.57 -16.61 1.16
C LEU A 466 5.80 -17.32 0.56
N PRO A 467 6.07 -18.57 0.97
CA PRO A 467 7.27 -19.31 0.52
C PRO A 467 7.46 -19.37 -1.00
N MET A 468 6.36 -19.29 -1.75
CA MET A 468 6.36 -19.31 -3.21
C MET A 468 6.97 -18.05 -3.87
N TRP A 469 7.23 -17.01 -3.09
CA TRP A 469 7.79 -15.74 -3.57
C TRP A 469 9.23 -15.51 -3.08
N ARG A 470 9.78 -16.46 -2.33
CA ARG A 470 11.21 -16.47 -2.02
C ARG A 470 11.96 -17.02 -3.23
N HIS A 471 12.45 -16.15 -4.06
CA HIS A 471 13.50 -16.42 -5.06
C HIS A 471 14.73 -15.62 -4.71
#